data_d8a4a82c1030cbc67df1437d6e896346
#
_entry.id   d8a4a82c1030cbc67df1437d6e896346
#
_cell.length_a   1.000
_cell.length_b   1.000
_cell.length_c   1.000
_cell.angle_alpha   90.00
_cell.angle_beta   90.00
_cell.angle_gamma   90.00
#
_symmetry.space_group_name_H-M   'P 1'
#
loop_
_entity.id
_entity.type
_entity.pdbx_description
1 polymer ?
#
loop_
_entity_poly.entity_id
_entity_poly.type
_entity_poly.pdbx_seq_one_letter_code
_entity_poly.pdbx_strand_id
1 'polypeptide(L)'
;TIQAIAKELAPEISKHSDNISLNEKLFARVKSIWEKKDNLGLNGEQQKLLEKTYKSFVRNGANLNEADKEKLRNINSKMSVWSLTFGQNLLAETNDFKMFIDTEADLAGLPQELKDAAFQDAEAAGEENKWLFTLQNPSIMPFLQYAENRELRKQIWEAYQSRANHDNDNDNKAIVVEMANLRREKAQLLGYKTHADYVLEESMAKTSEQVYDLLNQLWTPALAKAKQEKDEMQAIVVADGKDFNIEPWDWRYYEEKLRQQKFNLDEQEVKPYFALDKVQTGVFMVVKNLFGLTFEEIKDIPTYHPDAKAYEVKEADGTHVGVLYMDFHPRPSKRGGAWMTSYRPQQSIDGVRKAPVISIVCNFSKPTGDAPALLTFDEVTTFFHEFGHALHGLLSNVQYRSLAGTSVPRDFVELPSQIMENWATEPTVLKQYAIHYKTGEPIPDELIEKLKNSGTFGQGFATTEYLAASLLDLDYHTQEKEIVGSANDFEKASLEKIGMMGEIIPRYRSTYFQHIFAGGYSSGYYSYIWSGVLDTDAFQAFKETELFNPEKALAFRKEILERGGTDEPMKMYVNFRGAEPKIDALLKKRGLDQVTVDRSN
;
A
#
# COMPACT_ATOMS: atom_id res chain seq x y z
N THR A 1 16.24 -24.30 -1.16
CA THR A 1 16.16 -22.82 -1.05
C THR A 1 15.26 -22.42 0.12
N ILE A 2 15.37 -21.17 0.60
CA ILE A 2 14.49 -20.62 1.66
C ILE A 2 13.02 -20.67 1.22
N GLN A 3 12.72 -20.40 -0.04
CA GLN A 3 11.37 -20.49 -0.59
C GLN A 3 10.79 -21.93 -0.51
N ALA A 4 11.59 -22.94 -0.80
CA ALA A 4 11.16 -24.34 -0.67
C ALA A 4 10.87 -24.69 0.80
N ILE A 5 11.74 -24.29 1.72
CA ILE A 5 11.54 -24.48 3.17
C ILE A 5 10.27 -23.77 3.65
N ALA A 6 10.05 -22.53 3.20
CA ALA A 6 8.84 -21.78 3.53
C ALA A 6 7.57 -22.51 3.07
N LYS A 7 7.57 -23.09 1.86
CA LYS A 7 6.46 -23.86 1.31
C LYS A 7 6.20 -25.16 2.08
N GLU A 8 7.26 -25.83 2.52
CA GLU A 8 7.16 -27.04 3.35
C GLU A 8 6.62 -26.73 4.75
N LEU A 9 7.05 -25.61 5.34
CA LEU A 9 6.65 -25.22 6.70
C LEU A 9 5.27 -24.55 6.79
N ALA A 10 4.76 -23.98 5.71
CA ALA A 10 3.48 -23.25 5.75
C ALA A 10 2.31 -24.07 6.32
N PRO A 11 2.06 -25.33 5.89
CA PRO A 11 1.00 -26.15 6.48
C PRO A 11 1.27 -26.54 7.93
N GLU A 12 2.52 -26.73 8.34
CA GLU A 12 2.88 -27.07 9.73
C GLU A 12 2.65 -25.87 10.67
N ILE A 13 2.98 -24.66 10.22
CA ILE A 13 2.70 -23.42 10.97
C ILE A 13 1.18 -23.20 11.07
N SER A 14 0.44 -23.43 9.99
CA SER A 14 -1.03 -23.37 9.99
C SER A 14 -1.63 -24.35 10.99
N LYS A 15 -1.17 -25.61 10.97
CA LYS A 15 -1.59 -26.66 11.91
C LYS A 15 -1.28 -26.29 13.37
N HIS A 16 -0.10 -25.71 13.63
CA HIS A 16 0.25 -25.25 14.98
C HIS A 16 -0.70 -24.14 15.45
N SER A 17 -1.00 -23.17 14.60
CA SER A 17 -1.96 -22.10 14.90
C SER A 17 -3.37 -22.65 15.18
N ASP A 18 -3.83 -23.60 14.39
CA ASP A 18 -5.10 -24.28 14.58
C ASP A 18 -5.14 -25.09 15.89
N ASN A 19 -4.03 -25.74 16.25
CA ASN A 19 -3.92 -26.47 17.52
C ASN A 19 -4.09 -25.56 18.75
N ILE A 20 -3.73 -24.29 18.64
CA ILE A 20 -3.97 -23.28 19.67
C ILE A 20 -5.42 -22.80 19.62
N SER A 21 -5.87 -22.32 18.47
CA SER A 21 -7.19 -21.68 18.29
C SER A 21 -8.37 -22.63 18.53
N LEU A 22 -8.19 -23.91 18.20
CA LEU A 22 -9.21 -24.95 18.35
C LEU A 22 -9.04 -25.78 19.64
N ASN A 23 -8.14 -25.37 20.55
CA ASN A 23 -7.95 -26.06 21.82
C ASN A 23 -9.10 -25.79 22.77
N GLU A 24 -9.92 -26.81 23.01
CA GLU A 24 -11.11 -26.70 23.86
C GLU A 24 -10.80 -26.30 25.31
N LYS A 25 -9.74 -26.87 25.89
CA LYS A 25 -9.36 -26.59 27.28
C LYS A 25 -8.88 -25.14 27.43
N LEU A 26 -8.12 -24.65 26.46
CA LEU A 26 -7.64 -23.27 26.45
C LEU A 26 -8.82 -22.30 26.25
N PHE A 27 -9.68 -22.58 25.28
CA PHE A 27 -10.87 -21.76 25.02
C PHE A 27 -11.82 -21.73 26.22
N ALA A 28 -12.05 -22.85 26.90
CA ALA A 28 -12.90 -22.88 28.09
C ALA A 28 -12.39 -21.96 29.20
N ARG A 29 -11.07 -21.83 29.38
CA ARG A 29 -10.47 -20.88 30.33
C ARG A 29 -10.70 -19.43 29.89
N VAL A 30 -10.46 -19.11 28.64
CA VAL A 30 -10.71 -17.75 28.09
C VAL A 30 -12.19 -17.38 28.22
N LYS A 31 -13.08 -18.30 27.85
CA LYS A 31 -14.54 -18.13 27.96
C LYS A 31 -14.99 -17.89 29.41
N SER A 32 -14.46 -18.65 30.35
CA SER A 32 -14.79 -18.46 31.79
C SER A 32 -14.37 -17.07 32.29
N ILE A 33 -13.27 -16.52 31.81
CA ILE A 33 -12.86 -15.15 32.17
C ILE A 33 -13.78 -14.14 31.49
N TRP A 34 -14.08 -14.36 30.18
CA TRP A 34 -15.00 -13.50 29.42
C TRP A 34 -16.39 -13.37 30.08
N GLU A 35 -16.95 -14.49 30.52
CA GLU A 35 -18.26 -14.52 31.19
C GLU A 35 -18.28 -13.76 32.54
N LYS A 36 -17.12 -13.59 33.16
CA LYS A 36 -16.96 -12.89 34.44
C LYS A 36 -16.39 -11.48 34.30
N LYS A 37 -16.15 -10.98 33.08
CA LYS A 37 -15.40 -9.76 32.80
C LYS A 37 -15.86 -8.53 33.60
N ASP A 38 -17.18 -8.40 33.82
CA ASP A 38 -17.75 -7.24 34.52
C ASP A 38 -17.46 -7.24 36.03
N ASN A 39 -17.03 -8.39 36.59
CA ASN A 39 -16.73 -8.58 38.01
C ASN A 39 -15.22 -8.65 38.31
N LEU A 40 -14.35 -8.51 37.30
CA LEU A 40 -12.91 -8.70 37.48
C LEU A 40 -12.15 -7.40 37.73
N GLY A 41 -12.81 -6.24 37.66
CA GLY A 41 -12.14 -4.93 37.85
C GLY A 41 -11.06 -4.64 36.79
N LEU A 42 -11.22 -5.14 35.56
CA LEU A 42 -10.26 -4.97 34.50
C LEU A 42 -10.17 -3.49 34.04
N ASN A 43 -8.98 -3.01 33.83
CA ASN A 43 -8.78 -1.72 33.18
C ASN A 43 -9.13 -1.79 31.67
N GLY A 44 -9.19 -0.64 30.97
CA GLY A 44 -9.62 -0.57 29.58
C GLY A 44 -8.76 -1.42 28.61
N GLU A 45 -7.44 -1.46 28.80
CA GLU A 45 -6.55 -2.28 27.98
C GLU A 45 -6.77 -3.78 28.24
N GLN A 46 -6.96 -4.18 29.48
CA GLN A 46 -7.26 -5.56 29.86
C GLN A 46 -8.61 -6.01 29.30
N GLN A 47 -9.62 -5.14 29.34
CA GLN A 47 -10.93 -5.40 28.72
C GLN A 47 -10.79 -5.61 27.21
N LYS A 48 -10.03 -4.74 26.54
CA LYS A 48 -9.81 -4.85 25.09
C LYS A 48 -9.00 -6.08 24.71
N LEU A 49 -7.98 -6.43 25.49
CA LEU A 49 -7.22 -7.66 25.33
C LEU A 49 -8.11 -8.90 25.45
N LEU A 50 -8.94 -8.94 26.49
CA LEU A 50 -9.87 -10.05 26.73
C LEU A 50 -10.89 -10.16 25.58
N GLU A 51 -11.48 -9.04 25.16
CA GLU A 51 -12.40 -8.99 24.02
C GLU A 51 -11.76 -9.55 22.74
N LYS A 52 -10.58 -9.02 22.36
CA LYS A 52 -9.86 -9.48 21.16
C LYS A 52 -9.48 -10.97 21.28
N THR A 53 -9.04 -11.42 22.44
CA THR A 53 -8.66 -12.82 22.66
C THR A 53 -9.87 -13.74 22.52
N TYR A 54 -10.97 -13.43 23.19
CA TYR A 54 -12.19 -14.22 23.11
C TYR A 54 -12.74 -14.27 21.68
N LYS A 55 -12.89 -13.11 21.05
CA LYS A 55 -13.34 -13.02 19.64
C LYS A 55 -12.41 -13.79 18.70
N SER A 56 -11.11 -13.71 18.90
CA SER A 56 -10.14 -14.45 18.08
C SER A 56 -10.39 -15.96 18.15
N PHE A 57 -10.63 -16.54 19.33
CA PHE A 57 -10.98 -17.95 19.45
C PHE A 57 -12.27 -18.29 18.73
N VAL A 58 -13.34 -17.51 18.96
CA VAL A 58 -14.65 -17.74 18.33
C VAL A 58 -14.56 -17.65 16.81
N ARG A 59 -13.95 -16.60 16.30
CA ARG A 59 -13.78 -16.35 14.87
C ARG A 59 -12.83 -17.34 14.16
N ASN A 60 -11.98 -18.02 14.92
CA ASN A 60 -11.14 -19.10 14.42
C ASN A 60 -11.72 -20.50 14.69
N GLY A 61 -13.01 -20.59 15.04
CA GLY A 61 -13.76 -21.86 15.04
C GLY A 61 -13.80 -22.61 16.37
N ALA A 62 -13.45 -21.97 17.50
CA ALA A 62 -13.44 -22.64 18.81
C ALA A 62 -14.79 -23.26 19.21
N ASN A 63 -15.90 -22.70 18.73
CA ASN A 63 -17.26 -23.20 18.99
C ASN A 63 -17.75 -24.29 18.00
N LEU A 64 -16.97 -24.64 16.99
CA LEU A 64 -17.34 -25.68 16.02
C LEU A 64 -17.29 -27.08 16.65
N ASN A 65 -18.09 -27.99 16.12
CA ASN A 65 -17.96 -29.43 16.42
C ASN A 65 -16.67 -29.99 15.79
N GLU A 66 -16.24 -31.18 16.19
CA GLU A 66 -14.98 -31.78 15.75
C GLU A 66 -14.92 -32.03 14.22
N ALA A 67 -16.02 -32.39 13.59
CA ALA A 67 -16.06 -32.61 12.14
C ALA A 67 -15.85 -31.30 11.37
N ASP A 68 -16.41 -30.20 11.86
CA ASP A 68 -16.26 -28.88 11.24
C ASP A 68 -14.91 -28.23 11.58
N LYS A 69 -14.33 -28.50 12.74
CA LYS A 69 -12.95 -28.15 13.06
C LYS A 69 -11.97 -28.80 12.09
N GLU A 70 -12.18 -30.08 11.75
CA GLU A 70 -11.32 -30.77 10.79
C GLU A 70 -11.43 -30.21 9.38
N LYS A 71 -12.64 -29.85 8.93
CA LYS A 71 -12.82 -29.12 7.67
C LYS A 71 -12.07 -27.78 7.69
N LEU A 72 -12.18 -27.04 8.80
CA LEU A 72 -11.50 -25.75 8.94
C LEU A 72 -9.97 -25.89 8.90
N ARG A 73 -9.40 -26.91 9.55
CA ARG A 73 -7.96 -27.24 9.47
C ARG A 73 -7.52 -27.47 8.03
N ASN A 74 -8.28 -28.26 7.26
CA ASN A 74 -8.00 -28.53 5.87
C ASN A 74 -8.04 -27.25 5.01
N ILE A 75 -9.03 -26.38 5.21
CA ILE A 75 -9.14 -25.09 4.53
C ILE A 75 -7.94 -24.21 4.87
N ASN A 76 -7.61 -24.03 6.15
CA ASN A 76 -6.49 -23.19 6.61
C ASN A 76 -5.16 -23.69 6.05
N SER A 77 -4.92 -25.00 6.03
CA SER A 77 -3.71 -25.61 5.47
C SER A 77 -3.56 -25.30 3.98
N LYS A 78 -4.63 -25.53 3.18
CA LYS A 78 -4.65 -25.19 1.76
C LYS A 78 -4.41 -23.69 1.53
N MET A 79 -5.09 -22.84 2.28
CA MET A 79 -4.96 -21.37 2.18
C MET A 79 -3.51 -20.92 2.45
N SER A 80 -2.83 -21.50 3.43
CA SER A 80 -1.44 -21.16 3.76
C SER A 80 -0.48 -21.47 2.61
N VAL A 81 -0.68 -22.60 1.94
CA VAL A 81 0.13 -23.01 0.77
C VAL A 81 -0.18 -22.14 -0.44
N TRP A 82 -1.47 -21.89 -0.73
CA TRP A 82 -1.87 -21.09 -1.89
C TRP A 82 -1.44 -19.62 -1.78
N SER A 83 -1.56 -19.04 -0.59
CA SER A 83 -1.11 -17.66 -0.35
C SER A 83 0.39 -17.50 -0.63
N LEU A 84 1.20 -18.44 -0.15
CA LEU A 84 2.64 -18.43 -0.38
C LEU A 84 2.98 -18.68 -1.86
N THR A 85 2.32 -19.67 -2.49
CA THR A 85 2.52 -20.03 -3.89
C THR A 85 2.16 -18.85 -4.81
N PHE A 86 1.06 -18.16 -4.53
CA PHE A 86 0.66 -16.96 -5.28
C PHE A 86 1.77 -15.90 -5.31
N GLY A 87 2.35 -15.59 -4.16
CA GLY A 87 3.43 -14.60 -4.06
C GLY A 87 4.71 -15.06 -4.75
N GLN A 88 5.07 -16.34 -4.64
CA GLN A 88 6.26 -16.91 -5.29
C GLN A 88 6.10 -16.93 -6.82
N ASN A 89 4.95 -17.31 -7.34
CA ASN A 89 4.64 -17.29 -8.77
C ASN A 89 4.74 -15.88 -9.33
N LEU A 90 4.14 -14.91 -8.65
CA LEU A 90 4.20 -13.50 -9.07
C LEU A 90 5.64 -12.98 -9.09
N LEU A 91 6.44 -13.31 -8.09
CA LEU A 91 7.85 -12.89 -8.04
C LEU A 91 8.65 -13.52 -9.17
N ALA A 92 8.45 -14.81 -9.45
CA ALA A 92 9.11 -15.51 -10.55
C ALA A 92 8.75 -14.87 -11.90
N GLU A 93 7.47 -14.68 -12.20
CA GLU A 93 7.00 -14.04 -13.44
C GLU A 93 7.54 -12.62 -13.60
N THR A 94 7.61 -11.86 -12.51
CA THR A 94 8.17 -10.49 -12.54
C THR A 94 9.66 -10.49 -12.89
N ASN A 95 10.41 -11.47 -12.41
CA ASN A 95 11.85 -11.60 -12.64
C ASN A 95 12.20 -12.25 -13.97
N ASP A 96 11.33 -13.09 -14.52
CA ASP A 96 11.56 -13.82 -15.77
C ASP A 96 11.50 -12.91 -17.01
N PHE A 97 10.69 -11.86 -16.94
CA PHE A 97 10.59 -10.91 -18.07
C PHE A 97 11.83 -10.03 -18.16
N LYS A 98 12.44 -10.04 -19.36
CA LYS A 98 13.60 -9.21 -19.71
C LYS A 98 13.41 -8.69 -21.12
N MET A 99 13.34 -7.36 -21.28
CA MET A 99 13.29 -6.71 -22.57
C MET A 99 14.65 -6.06 -22.87
N PHE A 100 15.44 -6.70 -23.72
CA PHE A 100 16.69 -6.16 -24.18
C PHE A 100 16.50 -5.30 -25.42
N ILE A 101 17.06 -4.10 -25.42
CA ILE A 101 17.12 -3.19 -26.55
C ILE A 101 18.59 -3.09 -26.98
N ASP A 102 18.87 -3.26 -28.26
CA ASP A 102 20.21 -3.22 -28.85
C ASP A 102 20.40 -2.06 -29.84
N THR A 103 19.33 -1.29 -30.08
CA THR A 103 19.30 -0.17 -31.02
C THR A 103 19.08 1.13 -30.27
N GLU A 104 20.04 2.06 -30.35
CA GLU A 104 19.95 3.36 -29.65
C GLU A 104 18.72 4.18 -30.10
N ALA A 105 18.30 4.03 -31.38
CA ALA A 105 17.09 4.70 -31.88
C ALA A 105 15.81 4.32 -31.11
N ASP A 106 15.73 3.09 -30.58
CA ASP A 106 14.58 2.61 -29.81
C ASP A 106 14.54 3.17 -28.37
N LEU A 107 15.61 3.86 -27.97
CA LEU A 107 15.69 4.57 -26.70
C LEU A 107 15.19 6.01 -26.76
N ALA A 108 14.69 6.44 -27.92
CA ALA A 108 14.22 7.81 -28.12
C ALA A 108 13.18 8.19 -27.05
N GLY A 109 13.29 9.40 -26.52
CA GLY A 109 12.44 9.95 -25.47
C GLY A 109 12.83 9.56 -24.04
N LEU A 110 13.61 8.49 -23.84
CA LEU A 110 14.00 8.04 -22.51
C LEU A 110 15.01 8.99 -21.85
N PRO A 111 14.83 9.32 -20.56
CA PRO A 111 15.81 10.08 -19.77
C PRO A 111 17.16 9.38 -19.71
N GLN A 112 18.26 10.16 -19.68
CA GLN A 112 19.60 9.60 -19.66
C GLN A 112 19.85 8.68 -18.46
N GLU A 113 19.38 9.06 -17.27
CA GLU A 113 19.49 8.22 -16.07
C GLU A 113 18.85 6.84 -16.22
N LEU A 114 17.68 6.78 -16.90
CA LEU A 114 17.01 5.51 -17.17
C LEU A 114 17.80 4.66 -18.16
N LYS A 115 18.42 5.28 -19.19
CA LYS A 115 19.31 4.59 -20.13
C LYS A 115 20.54 4.03 -19.41
N ASP A 116 21.16 4.84 -18.54
CA ASP A 116 22.35 4.43 -17.78
C ASP A 116 22.03 3.27 -16.83
N ALA A 117 20.89 3.32 -16.14
CA ALA A 117 20.42 2.21 -15.28
C ALA A 117 20.15 0.94 -16.09
N ALA A 118 19.47 1.06 -17.24
CA ALA A 118 19.17 -0.08 -18.11
C ALA A 118 20.44 -0.70 -18.71
N PHE A 119 21.45 0.12 -19.02
CA PHE A 119 22.75 -0.36 -19.49
C PHE A 119 23.49 -1.16 -18.41
N GLN A 120 23.55 -0.63 -17.17
CA GLN A 120 24.15 -1.34 -16.02
C GLN A 120 23.43 -2.66 -15.73
N ASP A 121 22.10 -2.68 -15.79
CA ASP A 121 21.30 -3.88 -15.58
C ASP A 121 21.55 -4.93 -16.68
N ALA A 122 21.77 -4.52 -17.94
CA ALA A 122 22.13 -5.42 -19.03
C ALA A 122 23.52 -6.01 -18.82
N GLU A 123 24.53 -5.20 -18.46
CA GLU A 123 25.88 -5.66 -18.14
C GLU A 123 25.86 -6.67 -16.97
N ALA A 124 25.10 -6.40 -15.92
CA ALA A 124 24.92 -7.30 -14.78
C ALA A 124 24.23 -8.63 -15.18
N ALA A 125 23.40 -8.60 -16.24
CA ALA A 125 22.79 -9.79 -16.83
C ALA A 125 23.72 -10.54 -17.83
N GLY A 126 24.93 -10.02 -18.10
CA GLY A 126 25.91 -10.63 -19.02
C GLY A 126 25.72 -10.25 -20.49
N GLU A 127 24.93 -9.20 -20.78
CA GLU A 127 24.64 -8.72 -22.13
C GLU A 127 25.37 -7.40 -22.37
N GLU A 128 26.39 -7.43 -23.23
CA GLU A 128 27.18 -6.24 -23.57
C GLU A 128 26.50 -5.40 -24.65
N ASN A 129 26.65 -4.07 -24.58
CA ASN A 129 26.14 -3.09 -25.55
C ASN A 129 24.61 -3.14 -25.75
N LYS A 130 23.88 -3.46 -24.70
CA LYS A 130 22.41 -3.48 -24.67
C LYS A 130 21.86 -2.71 -23.47
N TRP A 131 20.56 -2.52 -23.48
CA TRP A 131 19.79 -1.91 -22.39
C TRP A 131 18.71 -2.89 -21.94
N LEU A 132 18.65 -3.17 -20.65
CA LEU A 132 17.67 -4.09 -20.07
C LEU A 132 16.56 -3.31 -19.36
N PHE A 133 15.32 -3.54 -19.80
CA PHE A 133 14.12 -3.09 -19.10
C PHE A 133 13.37 -4.27 -18.50
N THR A 134 12.90 -4.09 -17.26
CA THR A 134 12.23 -5.12 -16.46
C THR A 134 10.85 -4.64 -16.00
N LEU A 135 10.10 -5.54 -15.33
CA LEU A 135 8.79 -5.19 -14.76
C LEU A 135 8.87 -4.56 -13.35
N GLN A 136 10.05 -4.26 -12.87
CA GLN A 136 10.23 -3.50 -11.63
C GLN A 136 9.85 -2.03 -11.84
N ASN A 137 9.13 -1.44 -10.88
CA ASN A 137 8.58 -0.09 -11.02
C ASN A 137 9.59 0.97 -11.49
N PRO A 138 10.83 1.07 -10.96
CA PRO A 138 11.80 2.06 -11.45
C PRO A 138 12.24 1.87 -12.91
N SER A 139 11.99 0.70 -13.51
CA SER A 139 12.27 0.39 -14.91
C SER A 139 11.05 0.63 -15.80
N ILE A 140 9.92 -0.04 -15.50
CA ILE A 140 8.74 0.00 -16.38
C ILE A 140 8.02 1.36 -16.36
N MET A 141 7.84 1.99 -15.18
CA MET A 141 7.01 3.20 -15.09
C MET A 141 7.59 4.36 -15.90
N PRO A 142 8.88 4.74 -15.77
CA PRO A 142 9.47 5.77 -16.62
C PRO A 142 9.60 5.34 -18.09
N PHE A 143 9.73 4.03 -18.39
CA PHE A 143 9.70 3.55 -19.76
C PHE A 143 8.35 3.85 -20.43
N LEU A 144 7.23 3.51 -19.78
CA LEU A 144 5.89 3.81 -20.27
C LEU A 144 5.61 5.32 -20.38
N GLN A 145 6.24 6.12 -19.52
CA GLN A 145 6.07 7.57 -19.47
C GLN A 145 6.82 8.31 -20.59
N TYR A 146 8.00 7.82 -20.98
CA TYR A 146 8.91 8.57 -21.85
C TYR A 146 9.27 7.90 -23.17
N ALA A 147 9.20 6.58 -23.30
CA ALA A 147 9.59 5.90 -24.52
C ALA A 147 8.72 6.33 -25.73
N GLU A 148 9.35 6.84 -26.78
CA GLU A 148 8.64 7.22 -28.01
C GLU A 148 8.16 6.02 -28.81
N ASN A 149 8.89 4.89 -28.74
CA ASN A 149 8.53 3.65 -29.43
C ASN A 149 7.28 3.02 -28.83
N ARG A 150 6.13 3.22 -29.49
CA ARG A 150 4.82 2.73 -29.06
C ARG A 150 4.74 1.21 -28.95
N GLU A 151 5.39 0.49 -29.86
CA GLU A 151 5.36 -0.98 -29.86
C GLU A 151 6.12 -1.55 -28.65
N LEU A 152 7.24 -0.94 -28.25
CA LEU A 152 7.97 -1.32 -27.06
C LEU A 152 7.20 -0.97 -25.77
N ARG A 153 6.47 0.16 -25.74
CA ARG A 153 5.55 0.45 -24.63
C ARG A 153 4.46 -0.62 -24.52
N LYS A 154 3.87 -1.01 -25.66
CA LYS A 154 2.88 -2.09 -25.69
C LYS A 154 3.47 -3.40 -25.19
N GLN A 155 4.63 -3.80 -25.68
CA GLN A 155 5.28 -5.05 -25.28
C GLN A 155 5.51 -5.14 -23.76
N ILE A 156 6.11 -4.11 -23.17
CA ILE A 156 6.39 -4.14 -21.72
C ILE A 156 5.11 -4.00 -20.88
N TRP A 157 4.11 -3.24 -21.36
CA TRP A 157 2.82 -3.12 -20.71
C TRP A 157 2.05 -4.44 -20.73
N GLU A 158 1.99 -5.13 -21.88
CA GLU A 158 1.35 -6.44 -22.00
C GLU A 158 1.99 -7.47 -21.05
N ALA A 159 3.32 -7.48 -20.98
CA ALA A 159 4.04 -8.34 -20.03
C ALA A 159 3.69 -8.02 -18.56
N TYR A 160 3.58 -6.73 -18.22
CA TYR A 160 3.23 -6.30 -16.86
C TYR A 160 1.81 -6.72 -16.47
N GLN A 161 0.84 -6.46 -17.34
CA GLN A 161 -0.58 -6.71 -17.05
C GLN A 161 -0.98 -8.19 -17.15
N SER A 162 -0.15 -9.04 -17.74
CA SER A 162 -0.39 -10.49 -17.86
C SER A 162 0.45 -11.33 -16.90
N ARG A 163 1.09 -10.73 -15.90
CA ARG A 163 1.90 -11.47 -14.91
C ARG A 163 1.09 -12.57 -14.23
N ALA A 164 1.69 -13.75 -14.14
CA ALA A 164 1.09 -14.96 -13.59
C ALA A 164 -0.24 -15.37 -14.28
N ASN A 165 -0.35 -15.13 -15.60
CA ASN A 165 -1.51 -15.41 -16.43
C ASN A 165 -1.11 -16.02 -17.80
N HIS A 166 -0.17 -16.98 -17.82
CA HIS A 166 0.44 -17.53 -19.03
C HIS A 166 0.27 -19.04 -19.20
N ASP A 167 -0.59 -19.70 -18.42
CA ASP A 167 -0.80 -21.16 -18.44
C ASP A 167 0.51 -21.97 -18.26
N ASN A 168 1.43 -21.42 -17.46
CA ASN A 168 2.72 -22.03 -17.09
C ASN A 168 2.74 -22.42 -15.60
N ASP A 169 3.89 -22.87 -15.11
CA ASP A 169 4.07 -23.29 -13.70
C ASP A 169 3.88 -22.13 -12.69
N ASN A 170 3.96 -20.88 -13.14
CA ASN A 170 3.78 -19.69 -12.32
C ASN A 170 2.39 -19.05 -12.48
N ASP A 171 1.42 -19.76 -13.07
CA ASP A 171 0.08 -19.22 -13.29
C ASP A 171 -0.73 -19.16 -11.99
N ASN A 172 -1.38 -18.03 -11.75
CA ASN A 172 -2.17 -17.78 -10.54
C ASN A 172 -3.69 -17.88 -10.77
N LYS A 173 -4.19 -18.07 -12.00
CA LYS A 173 -5.64 -18.07 -12.29
C LYS A 173 -6.42 -19.07 -11.44
N ALA A 174 -5.95 -20.30 -11.39
CA ALA A 174 -6.60 -21.36 -10.62
C ALA A 174 -6.50 -21.10 -9.11
N ILE A 175 -5.35 -20.58 -8.65
CA ILE A 175 -5.12 -20.21 -7.24
C ILE A 175 -6.10 -19.13 -6.78
N VAL A 176 -6.35 -18.11 -7.59
CA VAL A 176 -7.30 -17.03 -7.31
C VAL A 176 -8.70 -17.59 -7.04
N VAL A 177 -9.22 -18.42 -7.94
CA VAL A 177 -10.56 -19.01 -7.82
C VAL A 177 -10.65 -19.94 -6.63
N GLU A 178 -9.65 -20.81 -6.44
CA GLU A 178 -9.60 -21.74 -5.30
C GLU A 178 -9.55 -20.97 -3.97
N MET A 179 -8.73 -19.95 -3.85
CA MET A 179 -8.64 -19.14 -2.62
C MET A 179 -9.94 -18.40 -2.32
N ALA A 180 -10.58 -17.80 -3.33
CA ALA A 180 -11.87 -17.12 -3.14
C ALA A 180 -12.95 -18.10 -2.67
N ASN A 181 -13.01 -19.29 -3.25
CA ASN A 181 -13.95 -20.34 -2.86
C ASN A 181 -13.66 -20.90 -1.46
N LEU A 182 -12.42 -21.16 -1.11
CA LEU A 182 -12.00 -21.58 0.24
C LEU A 182 -12.36 -20.53 1.31
N ARG A 183 -12.19 -19.25 1.02
CA ARG A 183 -12.58 -18.15 1.90
C ARG A 183 -14.09 -18.11 2.13
N ARG A 184 -14.89 -18.27 1.07
CA ARG A 184 -16.35 -18.39 1.17
C ARG A 184 -16.74 -19.58 2.02
N GLU A 185 -16.18 -20.76 1.74
CA GLU A 185 -16.45 -21.99 2.48
C GLU A 185 -16.10 -21.83 3.98
N LYS A 186 -14.93 -21.26 4.27
CA LYS A 186 -14.53 -20.95 5.65
C LYS A 186 -15.53 -20.01 6.34
N ALA A 187 -15.91 -18.92 5.70
CA ALA A 187 -16.86 -17.97 6.26
C ALA A 187 -18.21 -18.64 6.56
N GLN A 188 -18.74 -19.43 5.63
CA GLN A 188 -19.99 -20.15 5.81
C GLN A 188 -19.91 -21.20 6.92
N LEU A 189 -18.80 -21.92 7.01
CA LEU A 189 -18.53 -22.85 8.11
C LEU A 189 -18.54 -22.15 9.47
N LEU A 190 -18.08 -20.90 9.55
CA LEU A 190 -18.07 -20.07 10.74
C LEU A 190 -19.39 -19.31 10.99
N GLY A 191 -20.42 -19.51 10.14
CA GLY A 191 -21.76 -18.92 10.31
C GLY A 191 -21.98 -17.57 9.63
N TYR A 192 -21.05 -17.12 8.77
CA TYR A 192 -21.20 -15.91 7.96
C TYR A 192 -21.71 -16.25 6.56
N LYS A 193 -22.42 -15.35 5.90
CA LYS A 193 -22.90 -15.57 4.52
C LYS A 193 -21.75 -15.54 3.53
N THR A 194 -20.85 -14.55 3.69
CA THR A 194 -19.74 -14.29 2.77
C THR A 194 -18.44 -14.07 3.53
N HIS A 195 -17.32 -14.14 2.81
CA HIS A 195 -16.02 -13.78 3.38
C HIS A 195 -15.95 -12.30 3.76
N ALA A 196 -16.59 -11.42 2.98
CA ALA A 196 -16.66 -10.00 3.29
C ALA A 196 -17.37 -9.75 4.64
N ASP A 197 -18.49 -10.42 4.92
CA ASP A 197 -19.18 -10.32 6.21
C ASP A 197 -18.26 -10.73 7.36
N TYR A 198 -17.51 -11.83 7.17
CA TYR A 198 -16.54 -12.30 8.15
C TYR A 198 -15.44 -11.27 8.42
N VAL A 199 -14.84 -10.69 7.38
CA VAL A 199 -13.73 -9.72 7.54
C VAL A 199 -14.22 -8.39 8.09
N LEU A 200 -15.29 -7.84 7.52
CA LEU A 200 -15.76 -6.50 7.81
C LEU A 200 -16.38 -6.33 9.21
N GLU A 201 -16.80 -7.42 9.84
CA GLU A 201 -17.25 -7.39 11.25
C GLU A 201 -16.24 -6.69 12.18
N GLU A 202 -14.94 -6.90 11.94
CA GLU A 202 -13.84 -6.30 12.72
C GLU A 202 -13.30 -4.98 12.14
N SER A 203 -13.88 -4.48 11.06
CA SER A 203 -13.50 -3.22 10.41
C SER A 203 -14.34 -2.06 10.90
N MET A 204 -13.94 -0.81 10.60
CA MET A 204 -14.76 0.39 10.89
C MET A 204 -16.03 0.41 10.03
N ALA A 205 -15.94 -0.02 8.77
CA ALA A 205 -17.05 -0.05 7.83
C ALA A 205 -18.16 -1.05 8.19
N LYS A 206 -17.86 -2.08 8.95
CA LYS A 206 -18.80 -3.09 9.48
C LYS A 206 -19.48 -3.96 8.42
N THR A 207 -19.94 -3.44 7.30
CA THR A 207 -20.70 -4.18 6.28
C THR A 207 -20.21 -3.89 4.86
N SER A 208 -20.45 -4.83 3.94
CA SER A 208 -20.11 -4.66 2.53
C SER A 208 -20.93 -3.55 1.87
N GLU A 209 -22.16 -3.32 2.31
CA GLU A 209 -23.00 -2.23 1.82
C GLU A 209 -22.36 -0.87 2.07
N GLN A 210 -21.85 -0.63 3.28
CA GLN A 210 -21.17 0.64 3.60
C GLN A 210 -19.90 0.84 2.76
N VAL A 211 -19.17 -0.25 2.46
CA VAL A 211 -18.01 -0.18 1.58
C VAL A 211 -18.42 0.13 0.14
N TYR A 212 -19.40 -0.59 -0.41
CA TYR A 212 -19.92 -0.31 -1.76
C TYR A 212 -20.46 1.11 -1.88
N ASP A 213 -21.17 1.61 -0.87
CA ASP A 213 -21.71 2.97 -0.86
C ASP A 213 -20.59 4.01 -0.98
N LEU A 214 -19.51 3.87 -0.20
CA LEU A 214 -18.35 4.76 -0.31
C LEU A 214 -17.69 4.68 -1.69
N LEU A 215 -17.42 3.46 -2.18
CA LEU A 215 -16.76 3.26 -3.46
C LEU A 215 -17.59 3.81 -4.62
N ASN A 216 -18.91 3.60 -4.60
CA ASN A 216 -19.82 4.07 -5.65
C ASN A 216 -20.00 5.60 -5.64
N GLN A 217 -19.95 6.24 -4.47
CA GLN A 217 -19.95 7.71 -4.39
C GLN A 217 -18.76 8.33 -5.13
N LEU A 218 -17.62 7.65 -5.13
CA LEU A 218 -16.40 8.11 -5.78
C LEU A 218 -16.27 7.64 -7.23
N TRP A 219 -16.88 6.49 -7.58
CA TRP A 219 -16.75 5.88 -8.89
C TRP A 219 -17.22 6.78 -10.03
N THR A 220 -18.44 7.31 -9.91
CA THR A 220 -19.05 8.13 -10.97
C THR A 220 -18.21 9.37 -11.30
N PRO A 221 -17.84 10.24 -10.33
CA PRO A 221 -17.01 11.39 -10.63
C PRO A 221 -15.58 11.02 -11.07
N ALA A 222 -14.99 9.95 -10.55
CA ALA A 222 -13.67 9.49 -10.96
C ALA A 222 -13.66 9.04 -12.42
N LEU A 223 -14.61 8.18 -12.82
CA LEU A 223 -14.73 7.70 -14.19
C LEU A 223 -15.02 8.83 -15.19
N ALA A 224 -15.86 9.80 -14.82
CA ALA A 224 -16.14 10.98 -15.64
C ALA A 224 -14.87 11.82 -15.86
N LYS A 225 -14.08 12.04 -14.79
CA LYS A 225 -12.79 12.74 -14.88
C LYS A 225 -11.78 11.97 -15.73
N ALA A 226 -11.68 10.65 -15.57
CA ALA A 226 -10.79 9.79 -16.37
C ALA A 226 -11.14 9.86 -17.87
N LYS A 227 -12.42 9.87 -18.22
CA LYS A 227 -12.86 10.05 -19.61
C LYS A 227 -12.45 11.41 -20.16
N GLN A 228 -12.59 12.49 -19.37
CA GLN A 228 -12.13 13.83 -19.76
C GLN A 228 -10.60 13.83 -19.96
N GLU A 229 -9.84 13.26 -19.06
CA GLU A 229 -8.37 13.11 -19.18
C GLU A 229 -7.99 12.37 -20.47
N LYS A 230 -8.68 11.27 -20.81
CA LYS A 230 -8.49 10.55 -22.05
C LYS A 230 -8.76 11.45 -23.28
N ASP A 231 -9.87 12.18 -23.29
CA ASP A 231 -10.24 13.02 -24.45
C ASP A 231 -9.22 14.16 -24.66
N GLU A 232 -8.67 14.74 -23.59
CA GLU A 232 -7.58 15.71 -23.67
C GLU A 232 -6.28 15.10 -24.24
N MET A 233 -5.93 13.89 -23.83
CA MET A 233 -4.78 13.17 -24.39
C MET A 233 -5.01 12.75 -25.85
N GLN A 234 -6.22 12.33 -26.21
CA GLN A 234 -6.57 12.01 -27.60
C GLN A 234 -6.40 13.22 -28.52
N ALA A 235 -6.71 14.42 -28.03
CA ALA A 235 -6.48 15.66 -28.79
C ALA A 235 -4.99 15.88 -29.09
N ILE A 236 -4.08 15.47 -28.20
CA ILE A 236 -2.63 15.53 -28.45
C ILE A 236 -2.23 14.54 -29.55
N VAL A 237 -2.77 13.30 -29.53
CA VAL A 237 -2.51 12.30 -30.59
C VAL A 237 -2.88 12.86 -31.95
N VAL A 238 -4.05 13.50 -32.07
CA VAL A 238 -4.52 14.12 -33.32
C VAL A 238 -3.63 15.30 -33.73
N ALA A 239 -3.25 16.17 -32.77
CA ALA A 239 -2.36 17.30 -33.01
C ALA A 239 -0.96 16.88 -33.49
N ASP A 240 -0.47 15.74 -33.00
CA ASP A 240 0.79 15.12 -33.43
C ASP A 240 0.67 14.44 -34.83
N GLY A 241 -0.48 14.56 -35.51
CA GLY A 241 -0.72 13.99 -36.84
C GLY A 241 -0.80 12.45 -36.85
N LYS A 242 -1.12 11.85 -35.71
CA LYS A 242 -1.25 10.40 -35.54
C LYS A 242 -2.71 9.98 -35.65
N ASP A 243 -2.96 8.77 -36.16
CA ASP A 243 -4.29 8.22 -36.40
C ASP A 243 -4.48 6.91 -35.62
N PHE A 244 -4.53 7.02 -34.28
CA PHE A 244 -4.90 5.91 -33.39
C PHE A 244 -5.65 6.42 -32.16
N ASN A 245 -6.44 5.55 -31.56
CA ASN A 245 -7.06 5.81 -30.27
C ASN A 245 -6.07 5.50 -29.15
N ILE A 246 -6.18 6.27 -28.05
CA ILE A 246 -5.43 6.00 -26.82
C ILE A 246 -5.77 4.58 -26.34
N GLU A 247 -4.73 3.80 -26.10
CA GLU A 247 -4.78 2.46 -25.52
C GLU A 247 -4.09 2.47 -24.15
N PRO A 248 -4.25 1.43 -23.31
CA PRO A 248 -3.66 1.43 -21.97
C PRO A 248 -2.15 1.67 -21.93
N TRP A 249 -1.39 1.18 -22.91
CA TRP A 249 0.06 1.40 -23.03
C TRP A 249 0.45 2.80 -23.49
N ASP A 250 -0.52 3.62 -23.90
CA ASP A 250 -0.32 5.01 -24.32
C ASP A 250 -0.57 6.00 -23.18
N TRP A 251 -1.34 5.60 -22.17
CA TRP A 251 -1.85 6.50 -21.13
C TRP A 251 -0.73 7.31 -20.47
N ARG A 252 0.26 6.67 -19.88
CA ARG A 252 1.34 7.36 -19.15
C ARG A 252 2.17 8.27 -20.03
N TYR A 253 2.37 7.88 -21.29
CA TYR A 253 3.12 8.68 -22.26
C TYR A 253 2.38 9.99 -22.63
N TYR A 254 1.11 9.90 -22.93
CA TYR A 254 0.30 11.07 -23.27
C TYR A 254 -0.12 11.87 -22.04
N GLU A 255 -0.28 11.26 -20.90
CA GLU A 255 -0.47 11.95 -19.63
C GLU A 255 0.73 12.85 -19.30
N GLU A 256 1.97 12.38 -19.49
CA GLU A 256 3.17 13.21 -19.31
C GLU A 256 3.21 14.39 -20.28
N LYS A 257 2.90 14.17 -21.55
CA LYS A 257 2.79 15.26 -22.53
C LYS A 257 1.72 16.29 -22.12
N LEU A 258 0.58 15.83 -21.68
CA LEU A 258 -0.50 16.69 -21.22
C LEU A 258 -0.10 17.49 -19.96
N ARG A 259 0.62 16.87 -19.02
CA ARG A 259 1.16 17.53 -17.83
C ARG A 259 2.13 18.64 -18.19
N GLN A 260 3.04 18.37 -19.11
CA GLN A 260 3.99 19.37 -19.63
C GLN A 260 3.24 20.54 -20.31
N GLN A 261 2.23 20.26 -21.11
CA GLN A 261 1.45 21.30 -21.78
C GLN A 261 0.65 22.17 -20.81
N LYS A 262 0.02 21.55 -19.78
CA LYS A 262 -0.85 22.27 -18.84
C LYS A 262 -0.09 23.04 -17.77
N PHE A 263 1.01 22.48 -17.28
CA PHE A 263 1.69 23.00 -16.09
C PHE A 263 3.13 23.43 -16.37
N ASN A 264 3.63 23.22 -17.59
CA ASN A 264 5.03 23.42 -17.91
C ASN A 264 5.95 22.72 -16.88
N LEU A 265 5.56 21.50 -16.50
CA LEU A 265 6.22 20.68 -15.49
C LEU A 265 6.74 19.41 -16.16
N ASP A 266 8.04 19.23 -16.06
CA ASP A 266 8.73 17.98 -16.41
C ASP A 266 9.22 17.33 -15.11
N GLU A 267 8.91 16.06 -14.91
CA GLU A 267 9.39 15.32 -13.75
C GLU A 267 10.92 15.25 -13.69
N GLN A 268 11.59 15.29 -14.86
CA GLN A 268 13.04 15.32 -14.94
C GLN A 268 13.65 16.62 -14.39
N GLU A 269 12.90 17.73 -14.39
CA GLU A 269 13.33 18.99 -13.75
C GLU A 269 13.24 18.92 -12.22
N VAL A 270 12.32 18.10 -11.71
CA VAL A 270 12.02 18.00 -10.27
C VAL A 270 12.89 16.94 -9.59
N LYS A 271 13.09 15.81 -10.24
CA LYS A 271 13.80 14.63 -9.74
C LYS A 271 15.20 14.95 -9.16
N PRO A 272 16.03 15.85 -9.73
CA PRO A 272 17.32 16.22 -9.15
C PRO A 272 17.29 16.83 -7.74
N TYR A 273 16.13 17.28 -7.28
CA TYR A 273 15.91 17.81 -5.93
C TYR A 273 15.55 16.73 -4.91
N PHE A 274 15.29 15.49 -5.35
CA PHE A 274 14.84 14.39 -4.50
C PHE A 274 15.87 13.27 -4.39
N ALA A 275 17.13 13.64 -4.09
CA ALA A 275 18.11 12.65 -3.68
C ALA A 275 17.66 11.95 -2.40
N LEU A 276 17.77 10.61 -2.34
CA LEU A 276 17.24 9.79 -1.25
C LEU A 276 17.72 10.25 0.13
N ASP A 277 19.00 10.62 0.27
CA ASP A 277 19.56 11.13 1.52
C ASP A 277 18.94 12.47 1.97
N LYS A 278 18.59 13.33 1.00
CA LYS A 278 17.91 14.61 1.28
C LYS A 278 16.46 14.39 1.67
N VAL A 279 15.76 13.50 0.97
CA VAL A 279 14.39 13.12 1.31
C VAL A 279 14.33 12.49 2.70
N GLN A 280 15.26 11.58 3.03
CA GLN A 280 15.38 11.00 4.37
C GLN A 280 15.59 12.07 5.44
N THR A 281 16.47 13.05 5.20
CA THR A 281 16.66 14.19 6.09
C THR A 281 15.37 14.97 6.26
N GLY A 282 14.60 15.16 5.19
CA GLY A 282 13.29 15.82 5.23
C GLY A 282 12.27 15.06 6.09
N VAL A 283 12.18 13.74 5.92
CA VAL A 283 11.31 12.89 6.76
C VAL A 283 11.70 13.02 8.24
N PHE A 284 12.99 12.92 8.56
CA PHE A 284 13.49 13.06 9.93
C PHE A 284 13.20 14.44 10.51
N MET A 285 13.34 15.50 9.71
CA MET A 285 13.05 16.87 10.10
C MET A 285 11.56 17.05 10.43
N VAL A 286 10.66 16.55 9.58
CA VAL A 286 9.21 16.61 9.83
C VAL A 286 8.84 15.88 11.12
N VAL A 287 9.37 14.69 11.32
CA VAL A 287 9.09 13.87 12.52
C VAL A 287 9.68 14.51 13.79
N LYS A 288 10.86 15.11 13.68
CA LYS A 288 11.46 15.89 14.78
C LYS A 288 10.58 17.09 15.16
N ASN A 289 10.10 17.83 14.18
CA ASN A 289 9.25 19.00 14.42
C ASN A 289 7.88 18.63 14.99
N LEU A 290 7.29 17.51 14.57
CA LEU A 290 6.00 17.02 15.07
C LEU A 290 6.13 16.38 16.46
N PHE A 291 7.12 15.49 16.64
CA PHE A 291 7.15 14.55 17.78
C PHE A 291 8.43 14.61 18.62
N GLY A 292 9.41 15.43 18.22
CA GLY A 292 10.68 15.56 18.94
C GLY A 292 11.65 14.40 18.73
N LEU A 293 11.35 13.43 17.86
CA LEU A 293 12.18 12.24 17.66
C LEU A 293 13.45 12.56 16.88
N THR A 294 14.52 11.85 17.24
CA THR A 294 15.81 11.87 16.54
C THR A 294 16.22 10.47 16.10
N PHE A 295 17.02 10.39 15.03
CA PHE A 295 17.43 9.15 14.38
C PHE A 295 18.95 9.13 14.22
N GLU A 296 19.61 8.10 14.73
CA GLU A 296 21.06 7.93 14.69
C GLU A 296 21.41 6.58 14.07
N GLU A 297 22.21 6.57 13.01
CA GLU A 297 22.60 5.33 12.32
C GLU A 297 23.43 4.43 13.23
N ILE A 298 23.05 3.16 13.33
CA ILE A 298 23.76 2.11 14.08
C ILE A 298 24.49 1.22 13.07
N LYS A 299 25.80 1.10 13.17
CA LYS A 299 26.63 0.34 12.22
C LYS A 299 27.08 -1.02 12.73
N ASP A 300 26.96 -1.28 14.01
CA ASP A 300 27.49 -2.45 14.72
C ASP A 300 26.43 -3.49 15.06
N ILE A 301 25.24 -3.41 14.46
CA ILE A 301 24.20 -4.44 14.59
C ILE A 301 24.00 -5.18 13.27
N PRO A 302 23.59 -6.47 13.31
CA PRO A 302 23.34 -7.24 12.10
C PRO A 302 22.24 -6.64 11.22
N THR A 303 22.47 -6.63 9.90
CA THR A 303 21.46 -6.35 8.89
C THR A 303 21.24 -7.60 8.04
N TYR A 304 20.02 -7.78 7.53
CA TYR A 304 19.68 -8.94 6.69
C TYR A 304 20.14 -8.78 5.23
N HIS A 305 20.53 -7.59 4.83
CA HIS A 305 21.07 -7.26 3.50
C HIS A 305 22.00 -6.04 3.60
N PRO A 306 23.07 -5.96 2.78
CA PRO A 306 23.99 -4.81 2.79
C PRO A 306 23.34 -3.45 2.54
N ASP A 307 22.25 -3.40 1.75
CA ASP A 307 21.50 -2.17 1.46
C ASP A 307 20.65 -1.71 2.64
N ALA A 308 20.34 -2.60 3.58
CA ALA A 308 19.54 -2.26 4.75
C ALA A 308 20.38 -1.51 5.79
N LYS A 309 19.85 -0.37 6.27
CA LYS A 309 20.46 0.42 7.34
C LYS A 309 19.59 0.38 8.59
N ALA A 310 20.24 0.47 9.75
CA ALA A 310 19.56 0.50 11.05
C ALA A 310 19.77 1.84 11.74
N TYR A 311 18.73 2.30 12.44
CA TYR A 311 18.75 3.57 13.17
C TYR A 311 18.22 3.37 14.59
N GLU A 312 18.91 3.94 15.56
CA GLU A 312 18.35 4.15 16.90
C GLU A 312 17.41 5.34 16.86
N VAL A 313 16.20 5.14 17.38
CA VAL A 313 15.19 6.21 17.51
C VAL A 313 15.13 6.64 18.97
N LYS A 314 15.26 7.95 19.20
CA LYS A 314 15.29 8.55 20.55
C LYS A 314 14.28 9.68 20.68
N GLU A 315 13.75 9.86 21.88
CA GLU A 315 13.04 11.09 22.28
C GLU A 315 14.02 12.28 22.33
N ALA A 316 13.48 13.48 22.44
CA ALA A 316 14.28 14.71 22.56
C ALA A 316 15.23 14.73 23.78
N ASP A 317 14.89 14.02 24.83
CA ASP A 317 15.72 13.89 26.04
C ASP A 317 16.76 12.76 25.95
N GLY A 318 16.83 12.07 24.79
CA GLY A 318 17.74 10.95 24.56
C GLY A 318 17.21 9.58 24.96
N THR A 319 16.00 9.50 25.50
CA THR A 319 15.36 8.22 25.85
C THR A 319 15.19 7.33 24.62
N HIS A 320 15.61 6.08 24.70
CA HIS A 320 15.47 5.09 23.63
C HIS A 320 14.02 4.75 23.33
N VAL A 321 13.58 4.93 22.09
CA VAL A 321 12.23 4.61 21.60
C VAL A 321 12.19 3.24 20.94
N GLY A 322 13.13 2.94 20.06
CA GLY A 322 13.17 1.69 19.30
C GLY A 322 14.28 1.67 18.26
N VAL A 323 14.29 0.60 17.46
CA VAL A 323 15.21 0.43 16.33
C VAL A 323 14.41 0.40 15.04
N LEU A 324 14.84 1.17 14.04
CA LEU A 324 14.25 1.24 12.71
C LEU A 324 15.24 0.76 11.67
N TYR A 325 14.88 -0.30 10.93
CA TYR A 325 15.58 -0.71 9.72
C TYR A 325 14.92 -0.07 8.50
N MET A 326 15.73 0.37 7.52
CA MET A 326 15.26 0.89 6.23
C MET A 326 15.97 0.19 5.08
N ASP A 327 15.20 -0.28 4.09
CA ASP A 327 15.65 -1.03 2.93
C ASP A 327 14.95 -0.50 1.67
N PHE A 328 15.66 0.25 0.83
CA PHE A 328 15.05 1.12 -0.17
C PHE A 328 15.02 0.58 -1.60
N HIS A 329 15.95 -0.31 -1.99
CA HIS A 329 16.15 -0.62 -3.41
C HIS A 329 15.62 -2.00 -3.82
N PRO A 330 15.12 -2.15 -5.07
CA PRO A 330 14.67 -3.44 -5.58
C PRO A 330 15.83 -4.41 -5.79
N ARG A 331 15.53 -5.72 -5.71
CA ARG A 331 16.43 -6.83 -6.03
C ARG A 331 15.60 -8.10 -6.35
N PRO A 332 16.15 -9.11 -7.03
CA PRO A 332 15.38 -10.30 -7.45
C PRO A 332 14.74 -11.08 -6.31
N SER A 333 15.34 -11.07 -5.11
CA SER A 333 14.79 -11.76 -3.92
C SER A 333 13.72 -10.96 -3.18
N LYS A 334 13.44 -9.72 -3.59
CA LYS A 334 12.55 -8.79 -2.91
C LYS A 334 11.29 -8.60 -3.73
N ARG A 335 10.13 -8.82 -3.11
CA ARG A 335 8.85 -8.52 -3.76
C ARG A 335 8.70 -7.01 -4.02
N GLY A 336 7.88 -6.65 -5.01
CA GLY A 336 7.54 -5.27 -5.32
C GLY A 336 6.62 -4.62 -4.27
N GLY A 337 6.44 -3.31 -4.39
CA GLY A 337 5.67 -2.49 -3.47
C GLY A 337 6.49 -1.96 -2.30
N ALA A 338 5.83 -1.41 -1.30
CA ALA A 338 6.42 -0.93 -0.07
C ALA A 338 5.61 -1.45 1.12
N TRP A 339 6.24 -1.60 2.28
CA TRP A 339 5.57 -2.08 3.49
C TRP A 339 6.40 -1.83 4.75
N MET A 340 5.71 -1.79 5.89
CA MET A 340 6.29 -1.82 7.21
C MET A 340 6.17 -3.22 7.82
N THR A 341 7.17 -3.65 8.57
CA THR A 341 7.15 -4.87 9.37
C THR A 341 7.58 -4.59 10.80
N SER A 342 6.91 -5.21 11.75
CA SER A 342 7.32 -5.22 13.15
C SER A 342 7.97 -6.56 13.48
N TYR A 343 9.29 -6.58 13.66
CA TYR A 343 10.01 -7.77 14.13
C TYR A 343 9.76 -8.01 15.62
N ARG A 344 9.66 -6.94 16.37
CA ARG A 344 9.26 -6.96 17.78
C ARG A 344 8.33 -5.78 18.04
N PRO A 345 7.03 -6.03 18.29
CA PRO A 345 6.11 -4.98 18.73
C PRO A 345 6.50 -4.43 20.11
N GLN A 346 6.15 -3.18 20.36
CA GLN A 346 6.26 -2.60 21.69
C GLN A 346 5.34 -3.32 22.67
N GLN A 347 5.76 -3.45 23.91
CA GLN A 347 4.95 -3.91 25.05
C GLN A 347 5.54 -3.40 26.36
N SER A 348 4.82 -3.56 27.45
CA SER A 348 5.34 -3.36 28.81
C SER A 348 5.26 -4.67 29.58
N ILE A 349 6.36 -5.08 30.20
CA ILE A 349 6.45 -6.27 31.06
C ILE A 349 6.92 -5.79 32.43
N ASP A 350 6.14 -6.08 33.45
CA ASP A 350 6.42 -5.67 34.85
C ASP A 350 6.71 -4.15 34.98
N GLY A 351 5.94 -3.34 34.26
CA GLY A 351 6.09 -1.89 34.21
C GLY A 351 7.29 -1.38 33.39
N VAL A 352 8.07 -2.27 32.78
CA VAL A 352 9.23 -1.90 31.94
C VAL A 352 8.86 -1.96 30.46
N ARG A 353 8.98 -0.81 29.78
CA ARG A 353 8.76 -0.73 28.32
C ARG A 353 9.81 -1.55 27.58
N LYS A 354 9.36 -2.44 26.72
CA LYS A 354 10.17 -3.17 25.74
C LYS A 354 10.06 -2.46 24.39
N ALA A 355 11.17 -1.92 23.95
CA ALA A 355 11.26 -1.13 22.74
C ALA A 355 10.93 -1.95 21.49
N PRO A 356 10.23 -1.39 20.49
CA PRO A 356 9.94 -2.06 19.24
C PRO A 356 11.17 -2.15 18.33
N VAL A 357 11.14 -3.13 17.43
CA VAL A 357 12.08 -3.25 16.30
C VAL A 357 11.24 -3.30 15.02
N ILE A 358 11.37 -2.25 14.23
CA ILE A 358 10.55 -1.98 13.05
C ILE A 358 11.43 -1.97 11.81
N SER A 359 10.88 -2.37 10.66
CA SER A 359 11.50 -2.11 9.36
C SER A 359 10.51 -1.48 8.41
N ILE A 360 10.99 -0.62 7.55
CA ILE A 360 10.31 -0.19 6.32
C ILE A 360 11.11 -0.68 5.11
N VAL A 361 10.38 -1.18 4.12
CA VAL A 361 10.93 -1.76 2.91
C VAL A 361 10.27 -1.09 1.72
N CYS A 362 11.09 -0.59 0.79
CA CYS A 362 10.65 0.09 -0.42
C CYS A 362 11.32 -0.52 -1.67
N ASN A 363 10.96 -0.03 -2.84
CA ASN A 363 11.56 -0.41 -4.11
C ASN A 363 11.85 0.83 -4.96
N PHE A 364 12.64 1.76 -4.39
CA PHE A 364 12.98 3.03 -5.01
C PHE A 364 14.10 2.92 -6.04
N SER A 365 14.17 3.90 -6.93
CA SER A 365 15.23 4.06 -7.91
C SER A 365 16.62 3.95 -7.28
N LYS A 366 17.51 3.23 -7.95
CA LYS A 366 18.90 3.04 -7.49
C LYS A 366 19.79 4.20 -7.88
N PRO A 367 20.97 4.36 -7.22
CA PRO A 367 22.03 5.21 -7.74
C PRO A 367 22.45 4.77 -9.14
N THR A 368 22.78 5.72 -10.03
CA THR A 368 23.23 5.45 -11.40
C THR A 368 24.47 6.26 -11.72
N GLY A 369 25.54 5.61 -12.20
CA GLY A 369 26.81 6.28 -12.44
C GLY A 369 27.32 7.04 -11.22
N ASP A 370 27.60 8.33 -11.38
CA ASP A 370 28.02 9.23 -10.29
C ASP A 370 26.84 9.92 -9.57
N ALA A 371 25.59 9.67 -10.03
CA ALA A 371 24.41 10.26 -9.42
C ALA A 371 23.92 9.42 -8.21
N PRO A 372 23.51 10.07 -7.10
CA PRO A 372 22.86 9.37 -6.01
C PRO A 372 21.51 8.80 -6.45
N ALA A 373 20.85 8.01 -5.61
CA ALA A 373 19.47 7.59 -5.85
C ALA A 373 18.58 8.84 -5.92
N LEU A 374 18.04 9.14 -7.09
CA LEU A 374 17.10 10.24 -7.32
C LEU A 374 15.68 9.69 -7.39
N LEU A 375 14.83 10.13 -6.48
CA LEU A 375 13.47 9.65 -6.34
C LEU A 375 12.50 10.41 -7.27
N THR A 376 11.49 9.72 -7.76
CA THR A 376 10.29 10.36 -8.29
C THR A 376 9.49 10.98 -7.15
N PHE A 377 8.58 11.90 -7.46
CA PHE A 377 7.73 12.49 -6.42
C PHE A 377 6.78 11.44 -5.78
N ASP A 378 6.36 10.45 -6.54
CA ASP A 378 5.60 9.29 -6.03
C ASP A 378 6.43 8.45 -5.03
N GLU A 379 7.71 8.22 -5.32
CA GLU A 379 8.63 7.53 -4.37
C GLU A 379 8.86 8.36 -3.10
N VAL A 380 8.91 9.69 -3.21
CA VAL A 380 9.00 10.59 -2.04
C VAL A 380 7.78 10.44 -1.15
N THR A 381 6.56 10.51 -1.72
CA THR A 381 5.32 10.34 -0.95
C THR A 381 5.22 8.96 -0.35
N THR A 382 5.65 7.92 -1.06
CA THR A 382 5.73 6.54 -0.53
C THR A 382 6.67 6.45 0.68
N PHE A 383 7.80 7.14 0.68
CA PHE A 383 8.70 7.16 1.83
C PHE A 383 8.03 7.78 3.08
N PHE A 384 7.35 8.91 2.92
CA PHE A 384 6.56 9.51 4.01
C PHE A 384 5.45 8.57 4.50
N HIS A 385 4.78 7.89 3.58
CA HIS A 385 3.75 6.88 3.88
C HIS A 385 4.30 5.77 4.78
N GLU A 386 5.35 5.07 4.35
CA GLU A 386 5.96 3.98 5.12
C GLU A 386 6.48 4.47 6.46
N PHE A 387 6.98 5.70 6.51
CA PHE A 387 7.43 6.29 7.75
C PHE A 387 6.28 6.55 8.73
N GLY A 388 5.09 6.86 8.25
CA GLY A 388 3.87 6.95 9.08
C GLY A 388 3.51 5.62 9.74
N HIS A 389 3.62 4.50 9.01
CA HIS A 389 3.49 3.17 9.59
C HIS A 389 4.60 2.87 10.62
N ALA A 390 5.84 3.26 10.32
CA ALA A 390 6.94 3.10 11.26
C ALA A 390 6.68 3.86 12.56
N LEU A 391 6.19 5.10 12.49
CA LEU A 391 5.83 5.90 13.66
C LEU A 391 4.73 5.23 14.50
N HIS A 392 3.72 4.65 13.84
CA HIS A 392 2.66 3.90 14.53
C HIS A 392 3.22 2.71 15.32
N GLY A 393 4.23 2.02 14.78
CA GLY A 393 4.93 0.95 15.50
C GLY A 393 5.87 1.46 16.59
N LEU A 394 6.69 2.48 16.29
CA LEU A 394 7.71 3.02 17.18
C LEU A 394 7.13 3.74 18.41
N LEU A 395 6.11 4.57 18.20
CA LEU A 395 5.50 5.37 19.25
C LEU A 395 4.44 4.61 20.06
N SER A 396 4.11 3.38 19.69
CA SER A 396 3.20 2.55 20.49
C SER A 396 3.60 2.54 21.95
N ASN A 397 2.62 2.74 22.84
CA ASN A 397 2.81 2.80 24.29
C ASN A 397 1.69 2.05 25.00
N VAL A 398 1.67 0.74 24.81
CA VAL A 398 0.66 -0.16 25.34
C VAL A 398 1.28 -1.20 26.29
N GLN A 399 0.47 -1.80 27.12
CA GLN A 399 0.91 -2.87 28.01
C GLN A 399 1.07 -4.19 27.25
N TYR A 400 0.14 -4.50 26.34
CA TYR A 400 0.06 -5.81 25.68
C TYR A 400 0.45 -5.73 24.20
N ARG A 401 1.45 -6.52 23.81
CA ARG A 401 2.00 -6.55 22.43
C ARG A 401 0.95 -6.77 21.33
N SER A 402 -0.10 -7.52 21.61
CA SER A 402 -1.18 -7.79 20.66
C SER A 402 -2.09 -6.59 20.36
N LEU A 403 -1.94 -5.51 21.13
CA LEU A 403 -2.62 -4.22 20.94
C LEU A 403 -1.69 -3.15 20.35
N ALA A 404 -0.40 -3.47 20.17
CA ALA A 404 0.61 -2.48 19.81
C ALA A 404 0.53 -2.01 18.35
N GLY A 405 0.79 -0.72 18.15
CA GLY A 405 1.05 -0.11 16.84
C GLY A 405 -0.04 -0.43 15.80
N THR A 406 0.36 -1.07 14.71
CA THR A 406 -0.51 -1.40 13.58
C THR A 406 -1.52 -2.52 13.84
N SER A 407 -1.66 -3.01 15.10
CA SER A 407 -2.67 -3.99 15.51
C SER A 407 -4.08 -3.38 15.66
N VAL A 408 -4.51 -2.64 14.66
CA VAL A 408 -5.78 -1.91 14.54
C VAL A 408 -6.61 -2.47 13.38
N PRO A 409 -7.89 -2.11 13.25
CA PRO A 409 -8.68 -2.44 12.06
C PRO A 409 -8.01 -2.00 10.75
N ARG A 410 -8.18 -2.79 9.70
CA ARG A 410 -7.49 -2.59 8.42
C ARG A 410 -7.80 -1.23 7.79
N ASP A 411 -9.04 -0.78 7.88
CA ASP A 411 -9.49 0.51 7.36
C ASP A 411 -9.13 1.73 8.23
N PHE A 412 -8.42 1.50 9.35
CA PHE A 412 -7.81 2.54 10.17
C PHE A 412 -6.27 2.58 10.05
N VAL A 413 -5.66 1.46 9.70
CA VAL A 413 -4.20 1.31 9.73
C VAL A 413 -3.47 2.27 8.79
N GLU A 414 -4.12 2.71 7.71
CA GLU A 414 -3.53 3.62 6.73
C GLU A 414 -3.64 5.11 7.13
N LEU A 415 -4.37 5.45 8.21
CA LEU A 415 -4.43 6.84 8.68
C LEU A 415 -3.06 7.41 9.04
N PRO A 416 -2.22 6.74 9.87
CA PRO A 416 -0.88 7.25 10.21
C PRO A 416 0.07 7.35 9.02
N SER A 417 -0.06 6.47 8.03
CA SER A 417 0.78 6.48 6.83
C SER A 417 0.36 7.60 5.86
N GLN A 418 -0.91 7.64 5.50
CA GLN A 418 -1.43 8.60 4.51
C GLN A 418 -1.40 10.05 5.02
N ILE A 419 -1.57 10.29 6.32
CA ILE A 419 -1.48 11.66 6.84
C ILE A 419 -0.07 12.23 6.65
N MET A 420 0.98 11.41 6.79
CA MET A 420 2.37 11.85 6.61
C MET A 420 2.67 12.30 5.18
N GLU A 421 2.03 11.72 4.17
CA GLU A 421 2.18 12.12 2.77
C GLU A 421 1.84 13.61 2.55
N ASN A 422 0.93 14.16 3.35
CA ASN A 422 0.51 15.56 3.22
C ASN A 422 1.65 16.53 3.54
N TRP A 423 2.55 16.22 4.50
CA TRP A 423 3.74 17.05 4.77
C TRP A 423 4.75 17.03 3.63
N ALA A 424 4.87 15.91 2.89
CA ALA A 424 5.79 15.82 1.76
C ALA A 424 5.48 16.87 0.68
N THR A 425 4.21 17.23 0.53
CA THR A 425 3.73 18.14 -0.53
C THR A 425 3.63 19.60 -0.10
N GLU A 426 3.80 19.90 1.21
CA GLU A 426 3.68 21.27 1.71
C GLU A 426 4.86 22.15 1.24
N PRO A 427 4.61 23.31 0.63
CA PRO A 427 5.65 24.17 0.07
C PRO A 427 6.78 24.52 1.04
N THR A 428 6.42 24.83 2.29
CA THR A 428 7.40 25.20 3.33
C THR A 428 8.27 24.02 3.76
N VAL A 429 7.78 22.80 3.65
CA VAL A 429 8.51 21.57 3.93
C VAL A 429 9.39 21.20 2.73
N LEU A 430 8.84 21.25 1.51
CA LEU A 430 9.60 21.01 0.27
C LEU A 430 10.85 21.86 0.19
N LYS A 431 10.78 23.16 0.48
CA LYS A 431 11.93 24.06 0.48
C LYS A 431 13.07 23.64 1.41
N GLN A 432 12.78 22.90 2.47
CA GLN A 432 13.77 22.50 3.44
C GLN A 432 14.50 21.21 3.07
N TYR A 433 13.87 20.29 2.33
CA TYR A 433 14.48 19.00 2.01
C TYR A 433 14.75 18.79 0.52
N ALA A 434 13.97 19.42 -0.35
CA ALA A 434 14.14 19.29 -1.80
C ALA A 434 15.34 20.14 -2.27
N ILE A 435 16.54 19.58 -2.13
CA ILE A 435 17.81 20.24 -2.40
C ILE A 435 18.48 19.57 -3.61
N HIS A 436 18.82 20.37 -4.60
CA HIS A 436 19.44 19.88 -5.84
C HIS A 436 20.79 19.19 -5.55
N TYR A 437 20.94 17.93 -5.96
CA TYR A 437 22.07 17.09 -5.57
C TYR A 437 23.44 17.57 -6.07
N LYS A 438 23.50 18.34 -7.19
CA LYS A 438 24.74 18.91 -7.73
C LYS A 438 25.03 20.31 -7.21
N THR A 439 24.02 21.19 -7.20
CA THR A 439 24.22 22.62 -6.89
C THR A 439 24.08 22.93 -5.42
N GLY A 440 23.37 22.08 -4.65
CA GLY A 440 23.03 22.34 -3.24
C GLY A 440 21.94 23.40 -3.05
N GLU A 441 21.34 23.90 -4.12
CA GLU A 441 20.28 24.90 -4.07
C GLU A 441 18.93 24.26 -3.75
N PRO A 442 18.08 24.92 -2.96
CA PRO A 442 16.71 24.44 -2.71
C PRO A 442 15.87 24.56 -3.97
N ILE A 443 14.81 23.74 -4.04
CA ILE A 443 13.85 23.76 -5.13
C ILE A 443 13.26 25.17 -5.31
N PRO A 444 13.22 25.71 -6.55
CA PRO A 444 12.67 27.05 -6.81
C PRO A 444 11.18 27.14 -6.51
N ASP A 445 10.73 28.31 -6.07
CA ASP A 445 9.30 28.60 -5.82
C ASP A 445 8.44 28.31 -7.06
N GLU A 446 8.95 28.58 -8.25
CA GLU A 446 8.25 28.30 -9.50
C GLU A 446 7.94 26.80 -9.68
N LEU A 447 8.90 25.91 -9.37
CA LEU A 447 8.67 24.47 -9.43
C LEU A 447 7.70 24.00 -8.34
N ILE A 448 7.76 24.57 -7.16
CA ILE A 448 6.81 24.29 -6.07
C ILE A 448 5.39 24.67 -6.48
N GLU A 449 5.20 25.83 -7.11
CA GLU A 449 3.88 26.25 -7.61
C GLU A 449 3.38 25.35 -8.75
N LYS A 450 4.24 24.91 -9.67
CA LYS A 450 3.91 23.94 -10.72
C LYS A 450 3.45 22.60 -10.09
N LEU A 451 4.19 22.07 -9.12
CA LEU A 451 3.83 20.84 -8.40
C LEU A 451 2.48 20.98 -7.69
N LYS A 452 2.25 22.11 -7.01
CA LYS A 452 0.99 22.38 -6.32
C LYS A 452 -0.19 22.47 -7.29
N ASN A 453 -0.02 23.18 -8.40
CA ASN A 453 -1.06 23.35 -9.42
C ASN A 453 -1.38 22.03 -10.14
N SER A 454 -0.43 21.11 -10.24
CA SER A 454 -0.63 19.77 -10.80
C SER A 454 -1.20 18.76 -9.79
N GLY A 455 -1.45 19.12 -8.56
CA GLY A 455 -1.83 18.20 -7.47
C GLY A 455 -3.13 17.40 -7.69
N THR A 456 -4.04 17.91 -8.53
CA THR A 456 -5.27 17.20 -8.92
C THR A 456 -5.21 16.58 -10.33
N PHE A 457 -4.06 16.69 -11.00
CA PHE A 457 -3.84 16.13 -12.33
C PHE A 457 -3.72 14.61 -12.26
N GLY A 458 -4.26 13.90 -13.25
CA GLY A 458 -4.25 12.43 -13.30
C GLY A 458 -5.11 11.74 -12.23
N GLN A 459 -5.89 12.49 -11.45
CA GLN A 459 -6.71 11.91 -10.39
C GLN A 459 -7.93 11.13 -10.91
N GLY A 460 -8.37 11.39 -12.13
CA GLY A 460 -9.36 10.55 -12.81
C GLY A 460 -8.83 9.14 -13.01
N PHE A 461 -7.66 9.01 -13.62
CA PHE A 461 -6.97 7.73 -13.80
C PHE A 461 -6.68 7.05 -12.45
N ALA A 462 -5.93 7.72 -11.58
CA ALA A 462 -5.46 7.13 -10.32
C ALA A 462 -6.61 6.65 -9.41
N THR A 463 -7.71 7.41 -9.37
CA THR A 463 -8.88 7.02 -8.58
C THR A 463 -9.64 5.88 -9.24
N THR A 464 -9.83 5.91 -10.57
CA THR A 464 -10.55 4.86 -11.31
C THR A 464 -9.82 3.51 -11.22
N GLU A 465 -8.51 3.46 -11.47
CA GLU A 465 -7.75 2.19 -11.38
C GLU A 465 -7.79 1.60 -9.96
N TYR A 466 -7.72 2.45 -8.94
CA TYR A 466 -7.77 2.04 -7.54
C TYR A 466 -9.16 1.52 -7.14
N LEU A 467 -10.23 2.28 -7.47
CA LEU A 467 -11.60 1.88 -7.16
C LEU A 467 -12.00 0.60 -7.89
N ALA A 468 -11.57 0.42 -9.14
CA ALA A 468 -11.79 -0.81 -9.90
C ALA A 468 -11.20 -2.03 -9.18
N ALA A 469 -9.98 -1.92 -8.66
CA ALA A 469 -9.36 -2.98 -7.88
C ALA A 469 -10.09 -3.23 -6.54
N SER A 470 -10.55 -2.15 -5.86
CA SER A 470 -11.30 -2.27 -4.60
C SER A 470 -12.67 -2.94 -4.81
N LEU A 471 -13.36 -2.62 -5.90
CA LEU A 471 -14.63 -3.24 -6.27
C LEU A 471 -14.43 -4.72 -6.66
N LEU A 472 -13.36 -5.03 -7.40
CA LEU A 472 -13.00 -6.40 -7.76
C LEU A 472 -12.70 -7.26 -6.51
N ASP A 473 -11.94 -6.73 -5.54
CA ASP A 473 -11.70 -7.38 -4.25
C ASP A 473 -13.02 -7.72 -3.55
N LEU A 474 -13.90 -6.72 -3.46
CA LEU A 474 -15.18 -6.89 -2.78
C LEU A 474 -16.09 -7.88 -3.52
N ASP A 475 -16.14 -7.81 -4.86
CA ASP A 475 -16.92 -8.71 -5.68
C ASP A 475 -16.47 -10.19 -5.54
N TYR A 476 -15.15 -10.46 -5.43
CA TYR A 476 -14.65 -11.81 -5.11
C TYR A 476 -15.17 -12.33 -3.76
N HIS A 477 -15.30 -11.45 -2.78
CA HIS A 477 -15.50 -11.84 -1.38
C HIS A 477 -16.92 -11.67 -0.86
N THR A 478 -17.83 -11.13 -1.67
CA THR A 478 -19.27 -11.07 -1.40
C THR A 478 -20.06 -12.20 -2.05
N GLN A 479 -19.37 -13.20 -2.64
CA GLN A 479 -20.02 -14.35 -3.26
C GLN A 479 -20.58 -15.29 -2.19
N GLU A 480 -21.89 -15.58 -2.27
CA GLU A 480 -22.56 -16.61 -1.47
C GLU A 480 -22.44 -18.01 -2.10
N LYS A 481 -22.20 -18.07 -3.41
CA LYS A 481 -22.06 -19.29 -4.20
C LYS A 481 -20.64 -19.48 -4.68
N GLU A 482 -20.33 -20.71 -5.04
CA GLU A 482 -19.05 -21.05 -5.66
C GLU A 482 -18.82 -20.27 -6.95
N ILE A 483 -17.62 -19.70 -7.08
CA ILE A 483 -17.16 -19.10 -8.32
C ILE A 483 -16.80 -20.24 -9.27
N VAL A 484 -17.48 -20.28 -10.41
CA VAL A 484 -17.27 -21.26 -11.48
C VAL A 484 -16.67 -20.51 -12.69
N GLY A 485 -15.70 -21.13 -13.34
CA GLY A 485 -14.99 -20.52 -14.46
C GLY A 485 -13.60 -19.99 -14.09
N SER A 486 -13.02 -19.17 -14.96
CA SER A 486 -11.68 -18.65 -14.76
C SER A 486 -11.68 -17.33 -13.98
N ALA A 487 -10.52 -17.00 -13.38
CA ALA A 487 -10.31 -15.70 -12.76
C ALA A 487 -10.47 -14.55 -13.78
N ASN A 488 -10.09 -14.76 -15.03
CA ASN A 488 -10.23 -13.76 -16.09
C ASN A 488 -11.70 -13.49 -16.42
N ASP A 489 -12.55 -14.53 -16.47
CA ASP A 489 -13.98 -14.36 -16.74
C ASP A 489 -14.67 -13.61 -15.59
N PHE A 490 -14.32 -13.95 -14.36
CA PHE A 490 -14.85 -13.27 -13.17
C PHE A 490 -14.44 -11.78 -13.15
N GLU A 491 -13.17 -11.49 -13.37
CA GLU A 491 -12.64 -10.13 -13.45
C GLU A 491 -13.36 -9.32 -14.53
N LYS A 492 -13.48 -9.90 -15.74
CA LYS A 492 -14.18 -9.26 -16.86
C LYS A 492 -15.61 -8.91 -16.50
N ALA A 493 -16.36 -9.85 -15.93
CA ALA A 493 -17.76 -9.62 -15.52
C ALA A 493 -17.87 -8.53 -14.43
N SER A 494 -16.96 -8.52 -13.47
CA SER A 494 -16.90 -7.50 -12.42
C SER A 494 -16.65 -6.09 -13.00
N LEU A 495 -15.71 -5.96 -13.93
CA LEU A 495 -15.37 -4.70 -14.57
C LEU A 495 -16.47 -4.19 -15.52
N GLU A 496 -17.11 -5.09 -16.27
CA GLU A 496 -18.26 -4.76 -17.12
C GLU A 496 -19.44 -4.23 -16.31
N LYS A 497 -19.71 -4.83 -15.15
CA LYS A 497 -20.78 -4.42 -14.22
C LYS A 497 -20.65 -2.95 -13.78
N ILE A 498 -19.43 -2.46 -13.59
CA ILE A 498 -19.18 -1.08 -13.19
C ILE A 498 -18.97 -0.11 -14.36
N GLY A 499 -19.07 -0.59 -15.59
CA GLY A 499 -18.87 0.21 -16.80
C GLY A 499 -17.43 0.71 -16.95
N MET A 500 -16.44 -0.11 -16.59
CA MET A 500 -15.01 0.23 -16.70
C MET A 500 -14.65 0.56 -18.14
N MET A 501 -13.90 1.65 -18.35
CA MET A 501 -13.38 2.02 -19.66
C MET A 501 -12.19 1.13 -20.05
N GLY A 502 -12.02 0.89 -21.36
CA GLY A 502 -11.01 -0.06 -21.87
C GLY A 502 -9.57 0.43 -21.74
N GLU A 503 -9.37 1.75 -21.67
CA GLU A 503 -8.05 2.39 -21.64
C GLU A 503 -7.39 2.36 -20.24
N ILE A 504 -8.14 1.98 -19.20
CA ILE A 504 -7.63 1.83 -17.83
C ILE A 504 -7.87 0.40 -17.38
N ILE A 505 -6.86 -0.25 -16.84
CA ILE A 505 -7.00 -1.52 -16.13
C ILE A 505 -7.08 -1.27 -14.61
N PRO A 506 -7.63 -2.21 -13.83
CA PRO A 506 -7.54 -2.11 -12.37
C PRO A 506 -6.08 -2.02 -11.93
N ARG A 507 -5.82 -1.26 -10.87
CA ARG A 507 -4.46 -1.13 -10.29
C ARG A 507 -3.78 -2.48 -10.05
N TYR A 508 -4.56 -3.48 -9.69
CA TYR A 508 -4.16 -4.88 -9.62
C TYR A 508 -5.21 -5.74 -10.32
N ARG A 509 -4.76 -6.54 -11.28
CA ARG A 509 -5.57 -7.61 -11.86
C ARG A 509 -5.50 -8.85 -10.97
N SER A 510 -6.47 -9.74 -11.12
CA SER A 510 -6.64 -10.92 -10.26
C SER A 510 -5.36 -11.73 -10.06
N THR A 511 -4.57 -11.99 -11.11
CA THR A 511 -3.40 -12.87 -11.06
C THR A 511 -2.18 -12.27 -10.38
N TYR A 512 -2.14 -10.96 -10.18
CA TYR A 512 -1.07 -10.28 -9.45
C TYR A 512 -1.57 -9.38 -8.31
N PHE A 513 -2.80 -9.59 -7.85
CA PHE A 513 -3.36 -8.85 -6.72
C PHE A 513 -2.86 -9.39 -5.37
N GLN A 514 -1.58 -9.18 -5.14
CA GLN A 514 -0.88 -9.71 -3.97
C GLN A 514 -1.50 -9.25 -2.65
N HIS A 515 -1.99 -8.01 -2.57
CA HIS A 515 -2.63 -7.47 -1.36
C HIS A 515 -3.73 -8.37 -0.84
N ILE A 516 -4.60 -8.88 -1.72
CA ILE A 516 -5.76 -9.68 -1.31
C ILE A 516 -5.49 -11.19 -1.30
N PHE A 517 -4.54 -11.70 -2.10
CA PHE A 517 -4.26 -13.13 -2.17
C PHE A 517 -3.03 -13.58 -1.37
N ALA A 518 -2.12 -12.67 -1.05
CA ALA A 518 -0.91 -12.97 -0.28
C ALA A 518 -0.55 -11.94 0.80
N GLY A 519 -1.35 -10.87 0.95
CA GLY A 519 -1.02 -9.72 1.79
C GLY A 519 -1.98 -9.41 2.95
N GLY A 520 -3.05 -10.16 3.13
CA GLY A 520 -4.01 -9.95 4.24
C GLY A 520 -5.00 -8.78 4.05
N TYR A 521 -5.19 -8.29 2.80
CA TYR A 521 -6.16 -7.25 2.44
C TYR A 521 -7.43 -7.78 1.78
N SER A 522 -7.74 -9.08 1.87
CA SER A 522 -8.99 -9.63 1.33
C SER A 522 -10.21 -8.94 1.95
N SER A 523 -11.15 -8.50 1.12
CA SER A 523 -12.26 -7.62 1.50
C SER A 523 -11.81 -6.32 2.18
N GLY A 524 -10.57 -5.92 1.98
CA GLY A 524 -9.93 -4.84 2.71
C GLY A 524 -9.15 -3.85 1.84
N TYR A 525 -9.13 -4.00 0.52
CA TYR A 525 -8.39 -3.09 -0.36
C TYR A 525 -9.01 -1.68 -0.39
N TYR A 526 -10.30 -1.54 -0.09
CA TYR A 526 -10.97 -0.26 0.11
C TYR A 526 -10.37 0.59 1.25
N SER A 527 -9.59 -0.03 2.13
CA SER A 527 -9.04 0.62 3.34
C SER A 527 -8.23 1.87 3.05
N TYR A 528 -7.53 1.92 1.90
CA TYR A 528 -6.78 3.11 1.49
C TYR A 528 -7.68 4.32 1.24
N ILE A 529 -8.85 4.13 0.63
CA ILE A 529 -9.78 5.25 0.39
C ILE A 529 -10.59 5.59 1.65
N TRP A 530 -10.92 4.59 2.47
CA TRP A 530 -11.56 4.81 3.76
C TRP A 530 -10.64 5.62 4.69
N SER A 531 -9.40 5.19 4.84
CA SER A 531 -8.38 5.95 5.58
C SER A 531 -8.06 7.29 4.92
N GLY A 532 -8.24 7.40 3.58
CA GLY A 532 -8.12 8.65 2.85
C GLY A 532 -9.13 9.71 3.29
N VAL A 533 -10.35 9.30 3.65
CA VAL A 533 -11.33 10.18 4.28
C VAL A 533 -10.83 10.64 5.65
N LEU A 534 -10.27 9.71 6.45
CA LEU A 534 -9.72 10.02 7.78
C LEU A 534 -8.50 10.96 7.69
N ASP A 535 -7.52 10.64 6.83
CA ASP A 535 -6.26 11.40 6.75
C ASP A 535 -6.46 12.82 6.26
N THR A 536 -7.30 12.99 5.23
CA THR A 536 -7.53 14.33 4.65
C THR A 536 -8.25 15.25 5.62
N ASP A 537 -9.22 14.74 6.37
CA ASP A 537 -9.90 15.50 7.43
C ASP A 537 -8.98 15.71 8.64
N ALA A 538 -8.20 14.71 9.05
CA ALA A 538 -7.23 14.83 10.15
C ALA A 538 -6.15 15.88 9.86
N PHE A 539 -5.65 15.95 8.62
CA PHE A 539 -4.66 16.95 8.23
C PHE A 539 -5.23 18.38 8.28
N GLN A 540 -6.55 18.57 8.07
CA GLN A 540 -7.16 19.89 8.25
C GLN A 540 -6.98 20.43 9.67
N ALA A 541 -6.90 19.58 10.70
CA ALA A 541 -6.64 20.03 12.06
C ALA A 541 -5.30 20.80 12.19
N PHE A 542 -4.30 20.41 11.40
CA PHE A 542 -3.01 21.13 11.31
C PHE A 542 -3.12 22.38 10.44
N LYS A 543 -3.87 22.32 9.34
CA LYS A 543 -4.10 23.48 8.46
C LYS A 543 -4.90 24.60 9.15
N GLU A 544 -5.83 24.25 10.01
CA GLU A 544 -6.65 25.18 10.82
C GLU A 544 -5.83 25.88 11.92
N THR A 545 -4.66 25.37 12.26
CA THR A 545 -3.75 25.91 13.26
C THR A 545 -2.40 26.29 12.63
N GLU A 546 -1.36 25.54 12.95
CA GLU A 546 -0.04 25.62 12.33
C GLU A 546 0.41 24.24 11.92
N LEU A 547 1.10 24.14 10.80
CA LEU A 547 1.54 22.87 10.21
C LEU A 547 2.33 21.95 11.17
N PHE A 548 3.05 22.56 12.11
CA PHE A 548 3.80 21.90 13.18
C PHE A 548 3.28 22.29 14.58
N ASN A 549 1.98 22.53 14.71
CA ASN A 549 1.38 22.87 15.99
C ASN A 549 1.64 21.79 17.03
N PRO A 550 2.33 22.10 18.14
CA PRO A 550 2.78 21.10 19.11
C PRO A 550 1.61 20.44 19.87
N GLU A 551 0.51 21.17 20.10
CA GLU A 551 -0.66 20.62 20.79
C GLU A 551 -1.39 19.61 19.89
N LYS A 552 -1.54 19.92 18.59
CA LYS A 552 -2.12 19.00 17.61
C LYS A 552 -1.24 17.77 17.37
N ALA A 553 0.06 17.96 17.26
CA ALA A 553 1.01 16.86 17.12
C ALA A 553 0.99 15.93 18.35
N LEU A 554 0.95 16.51 19.55
CA LEU A 554 0.84 15.74 20.80
C LEU A 554 -0.50 15.00 20.89
N ALA A 555 -1.61 15.64 20.49
CA ALA A 555 -2.92 15.00 20.47
C ALA A 555 -2.95 13.83 19.47
N PHE A 556 -2.40 14.00 18.26
CA PHE A 556 -2.29 12.92 17.27
C PHE A 556 -1.42 11.77 17.79
N ARG A 557 -0.28 12.08 18.40
CA ARG A 557 0.59 11.09 19.03
C ARG A 557 -0.14 10.32 20.13
N LYS A 558 -0.81 11.01 21.06
CA LYS A 558 -1.46 10.42 22.23
C LYS A 558 -2.73 9.63 21.90
N GLU A 559 -3.55 10.16 21.01
CA GLU A 559 -4.87 9.55 20.70
C GLU A 559 -4.80 8.51 19.58
N ILE A 560 -3.80 8.60 18.67
CA ILE A 560 -3.70 7.71 17.51
C ILE A 560 -2.44 6.83 17.62
N LEU A 561 -1.23 7.42 17.59
CA LEU A 561 0.01 6.65 17.40
C LEU A 561 0.38 5.78 18.62
N GLU A 562 0.17 6.28 19.83
CA GLU A 562 0.51 5.55 21.06
C GLU A 562 -0.52 4.47 21.43
N ARG A 563 -1.77 4.62 20.96
CA ARG A 563 -2.90 3.81 21.43
C ARG A 563 -2.97 2.42 20.79
N GLY A 564 -2.50 2.26 19.56
CA GLY A 564 -2.69 1.00 18.84
C GLY A 564 -4.15 0.54 18.87
N GLY A 565 -4.38 -0.74 19.16
CA GLY A 565 -5.72 -1.34 19.22
C GLY A 565 -6.38 -1.34 20.61
N THR A 566 -6.07 -0.37 21.47
CA THR A 566 -6.57 -0.31 22.86
C THR A 566 -7.99 0.24 23.00
N ASP A 567 -8.51 0.90 21.96
CA ASP A 567 -9.88 1.45 21.97
C ASP A 567 -10.50 1.35 20.56
N GLU A 568 -11.77 1.76 20.43
CA GLU A 568 -12.45 1.81 19.13
C GLU A 568 -11.85 2.92 18.24
N PRO A 569 -11.53 2.64 16.98
CA PRO A 569 -10.84 3.59 16.10
C PRO A 569 -11.55 4.93 15.94
N MET A 570 -12.88 4.93 15.75
CA MET A 570 -13.63 6.17 15.59
C MET A 570 -13.61 7.02 16.87
N LYS A 571 -13.63 6.40 18.04
CA LYS A 571 -13.51 7.12 19.31
C LYS A 571 -12.14 7.78 19.46
N MET A 572 -11.05 7.08 19.12
CA MET A 572 -9.69 7.64 19.12
C MET A 572 -9.60 8.80 18.13
N TYR A 573 -10.19 8.65 16.94
CA TYR A 573 -10.23 9.69 15.93
C TYR A 573 -10.97 10.96 16.42
N VAL A 574 -12.17 10.78 16.97
CA VAL A 574 -12.97 11.89 17.51
C VAL A 574 -12.28 12.58 18.68
N ASN A 575 -11.57 11.84 19.54
CA ASN A 575 -10.77 12.43 20.63
C ASN A 575 -9.68 13.36 20.08
N PHE A 576 -9.06 12.98 18.96
CA PHE A 576 -8.06 13.83 18.27
C PHE A 576 -8.71 15.00 17.51
N ARG A 577 -9.70 14.70 16.67
CA ARG A 577 -10.26 15.66 15.69
C ARG A 577 -11.38 16.54 16.26
N GLY A 578 -12.13 16.02 17.23
CA GLY A 578 -13.32 16.66 17.83
C GLY A 578 -14.64 16.35 17.12
N ALA A 579 -14.62 15.67 15.98
CA ALA A 579 -15.77 15.26 15.20
C ALA A 579 -15.47 14.03 14.33
N GLU A 580 -16.52 13.39 13.79
CA GLU A 580 -16.37 12.35 12.78
C GLU A 580 -15.87 12.95 11.44
N PRO A 581 -15.11 12.18 10.64
CA PRO A 581 -14.54 12.67 9.38
C PRO A 581 -15.60 12.87 8.31
N LYS A 582 -15.34 13.79 7.38
CA LYS A 582 -16.19 14.07 6.21
C LYS A 582 -15.46 13.78 4.92
N ILE A 583 -16.17 13.29 3.90
CA ILE A 583 -15.62 12.96 2.59
C ILE A 583 -15.18 14.18 1.77
N ASP A 584 -15.73 15.38 2.10
CA ASP A 584 -15.51 16.60 1.31
C ASP A 584 -14.04 16.95 1.12
N ALA A 585 -13.22 16.76 2.16
CA ALA A 585 -11.77 17.02 2.10
C ALA A 585 -11.07 16.09 1.09
N LEU A 586 -11.45 14.84 1.04
CA LEU A 586 -10.92 13.86 0.07
C LEU A 586 -11.34 14.21 -1.36
N LEU A 587 -12.62 14.51 -1.58
CA LEU A 587 -13.14 14.92 -2.90
C LEU A 587 -12.38 16.13 -3.43
N LYS A 588 -12.18 17.15 -2.59
CA LYS A 588 -11.41 18.34 -2.94
C LYS A 588 -9.94 18.01 -3.23
N LYS A 589 -9.27 17.22 -2.39
CA LYS A 589 -7.88 16.79 -2.59
C LYS A 589 -7.68 16.08 -3.94
N ARG A 590 -8.69 15.32 -4.38
CA ARG A 590 -8.68 14.60 -5.67
C ARG A 590 -9.26 15.41 -6.84
N GLY A 591 -9.77 16.62 -6.60
CA GLY A 591 -10.42 17.43 -7.62
C GLY A 591 -11.65 16.74 -8.23
N LEU A 592 -12.40 16.00 -7.42
CA LEU A 592 -13.62 15.29 -7.78
C LEU A 592 -14.88 16.05 -7.35
N ASP A 593 -14.75 17.09 -6.54
CA ASP A 593 -15.82 17.94 -6.05
C ASP A 593 -16.41 18.86 -7.12
N GLN A 594 -15.68 19.09 -8.21
CA GLN A 594 -16.07 19.98 -9.32
C GLN A 594 -16.52 19.22 -10.58
N VAL A 595 -16.58 17.89 -10.53
CA VAL A 595 -17.01 17.10 -11.69
C VAL A 595 -18.53 17.18 -11.82
N THR A 596 -19.01 17.89 -12.83
CA THR A 596 -20.42 17.90 -13.21
C THR A 596 -20.78 16.55 -13.78
N VAL A 597 -21.41 15.70 -12.98
CA VAL A 597 -22.01 14.47 -13.45
C VAL A 597 -23.32 14.83 -14.14
N ASP A 598 -23.37 14.62 -15.46
CA ASP A 598 -24.63 14.74 -16.20
C ASP A 598 -25.59 13.64 -15.67
N ARG A 599 -26.60 14.06 -14.89
CA ARG A 599 -27.59 13.16 -14.27
C ARG A 599 -28.70 12.76 -15.23
N SER A 600 -28.49 12.96 -16.52
CA SER A 600 -29.43 12.55 -17.55
C SER A 600 -29.01 11.20 -18.16
N ASN A 601 -29.27 10.11 -17.41
CA ASN A 601 -29.56 8.76 -17.98
C ASN A 601 -30.20 7.90 -16.90
#